data_b868f13ba3c4f819c885c9c4eacf8310
#
_entry.id   b868f13ba3c4f819c885c9c4eacf8310
#
_cell.length_a   1.000
_cell.length_b   1.000
_cell.length_c   1.000
_cell.angle_alpha   90.00
_cell.angle_beta   90.00
_cell.angle_gamma   90.00
#
_symmetry.space_group_name_H-M   'P 1'
#
loop_
_entity.id
_entity.type
_entity.pdbx_description
1 polymer ?
#
loop_
_entity_poly.entity_id
_entity_poly.type
_entity_poly.pdbx_seq_one_letter_code
_entity_poly.pdbx_strand_id
1 'polypeptide(L)'
;MENDEPYDIILVDEAQDLIHDSYLEVMNASLKKGLSRGRWTMFGDFSMQAIYADTVSGRELVEKLEEHASFIRFKLTINCRNTRQICKEIEIVTGFKAPNELWTRVDGPPVQYITWSSMSGQCRELKALLDRLEPHVSPEKITILSPRKREDSVVSMLDG
;
A
#
# COMPACT_ATOMS: atom_id res chain seq x y z
N MET A 1 6.23 21.92 28.08
CA MET A 1 7.53 22.00 27.39
C MET A 1 7.75 20.62 26.84
N GLU A 2 7.52 20.44 25.55
CA GLU A 2 7.85 19.21 24.84
C GLU A 2 9.37 19.03 24.90
N ASN A 3 9.78 17.79 25.04
CA ASN A 3 11.17 17.43 25.20
C ASN A 3 11.85 17.65 23.85
N ASP A 4 12.60 18.74 23.68
CA ASP A 4 13.34 19.10 22.45
C ASP A 4 14.62 18.23 22.24
N GLU A 5 14.71 17.11 22.95
CA GLU A 5 15.88 16.22 22.76
C GLU A 5 15.72 15.36 21.49
N PRO A 6 16.73 15.35 20.62
CA PRO A 6 16.74 14.52 19.43
C PRO A 6 16.63 13.02 19.77
N TYR A 7 15.96 12.27 18.90
CA TYR A 7 15.78 10.82 19.04
C TYR A 7 17.08 10.05 18.79
N ASP A 8 17.23 8.92 19.48
CA ASP A 8 18.36 8.02 19.29
C ASP A 8 18.26 7.20 18.00
N ILE A 9 17.04 6.93 17.57
CA ILE A 9 16.72 6.16 16.36
C ILE A 9 15.38 6.61 15.79
N ILE A 10 15.28 6.61 14.46
CA ILE A 10 14.03 6.84 13.72
C ILE A 10 13.70 5.59 12.89
N LEU A 11 12.48 5.12 12.99
CA LEU A 11 11.92 4.08 12.12
C LEU A 11 10.78 4.70 11.32
N VAL A 12 10.82 4.54 10.00
CA VAL A 12 9.84 5.11 9.07
C VAL A 12 9.19 3.97 8.31
N ASP A 13 7.86 3.88 8.37
CA ASP A 13 7.06 3.01 7.51
C ASP A 13 6.46 3.85 6.37
N GLU A 14 6.18 3.22 5.22
CA GLU A 14 5.71 3.87 3.99
C GLU A 14 6.59 5.07 3.60
N ALA A 15 7.90 4.89 3.68
CA ALA A 15 8.88 5.97 3.52
C ALA A 15 8.82 6.67 2.16
N GLN A 16 8.29 6.03 1.11
CA GLN A 16 8.09 6.64 -0.19
C GLN A 16 7.21 7.90 -0.12
N ASP A 17 6.30 7.98 0.86
CA ASP A 17 5.40 9.14 1.04
C ASP A 17 6.08 10.29 1.82
N LEU A 18 7.24 10.03 2.40
CA LEU A 18 7.94 10.96 3.30
C LEU A 18 9.32 11.42 2.79
N ILE A 19 9.77 10.95 1.62
CA ILE A 19 11.04 11.39 1.02
C ILE A 19 10.83 12.68 0.21
N HIS A 20 10.59 13.76 0.96
CA HIS A 20 10.53 15.14 0.48
C HIS A 20 11.47 15.99 1.32
N ASP A 21 11.99 17.09 0.74
CA ASP A 21 12.99 17.94 1.41
C ASP A 21 12.57 18.35 2.82
N SER A 22 11.34 18.83 2.97
CA SER A 22 10.81 19.28 4.26
C SER A 22 10.77 18.18 5.32
N TYR A 23 10.38 16.96 4.95
CA TYR A 23 10.36 15.83 5.89
C TYR A 23 11.78 15.32 6.20
N LEU A 24 12.65 15.28 5.20
CA LEU A 24 14.07 14.90 5.41
C LEU A 24 14.79 15.89 6.31
N GLU A 25 14.52 17.20 6.18
CA GLU A 25 15.03 18.23 7.08
C GLU A 25 14.54 18.02 8.52
N VAL A 26 13.25 17.75 8.71
CA VAL A 26 12.68 17.47 10.03
C VAL A 26 13.29 16.21 10.64
N MET A 27 13.39 15.12 9.87
CA MET A 27 14.02 13.88 10.33
C MET A 27 15.50 14.11 10.71
N ASN A 28 16.22 14.88 9.88
CA ASN A 28 17.63 15.21 10.14
C ASN A 28 17.79 16.02 11.41
N ALA A 29 16.92 16.98 11.68
CA ALA A 29 16.94 17.79 12.90
C ALA A 29 16.52 17.00 14.15
N SER A 30 15.56 16.08 13.99
CA SER A 30 15.02 15.28 15.09
C SER A 30 15.89 14.09 15.50
N LEU A 31 16.90 13.73 14.70
CA LEU A 31 17.74 12.56 14.94
C LEU A 31 19.10 12.96 15.50
N LYS A 32 19.53 12.33 16.58
CA LYS A 32 20.91 12.47 17.07
C LYS A 32 21.90 12.14 15.97
N LYS A 33 22.78 13.08 15.65
CA LYS A 33 23.78 13.03 14.58
C LYS A 33 23.20 13.13 13.15
N GLY A 34 21.93 13.47 13.01
CA GLY A 34 21.26 13.65 11.73
C GLY A 34 21.18 12.37 10.88
N LEU A 35 20.64 12.47 9.68
CA LEU A 35 20.51 11.32 8.76
C LEU A 35 21.86 10.75 8.32
N SER A 36 22.88 11.59 8.18
CA SER A 36 24.20 11.16 7.68
C SER A 36 24.97 10.23 8.64
N ARG A 37 24.75 10.34 9.96
CA ARG A 37 25.49 9.60 10.99
C ARG A 37 24.60 9.02 12.09
N GLY A 38 23.32 9.34 12.09
CA GLY A 38 22.35 8.85 13.05
C GLY A 38 21.90 7.43 12.72
N ARG A 39 21.04 6.91 13.56
CA ARG A 39 20.48 5.55 13.41
C ARG A 39 19.05 5.66 12.92
N TRP A 40 18.81 5.15 11.71
CA TRP A 40 17.47 5.13 11.14
C TRP A 40 17.27 3.89 10.26
N THR A 41 16.03 3.55 10.07
CA THR A 41 15.59 2.51 9.12
C THR A 41 14.32 2.99 8.47
N MET A 42 14.25 2.87 7.15
CA MET A 42 13.08 3.21 6.36
C MET A 42 12.57 1.96 5.64
N PHE A 43 11.27 1.74 5.72
CA PHE A 43 10.55 0.72 4.97
C PHE A 43 9.66 1.40 3.95
N GLY A 44 9.62 0.89 2.73
CA GLY A 44 8.80 1.49 1.67
C GLY A 44 8.79 0.66 0.39
N ASP A 45 7.79 0.88 -0.43
CA ASP A 45 7.70 0.28 -1.77
C ASP A 45 8.06 1.30 -2.85
N PHE A 46 9.31 1.30 -3.22
CA PHE A 46 9.86 2.18 -4.26
C PHE A 46 9.67 1.63 -5.68
N SER A 47 9.10 0.44 -5.83
CA SER A 47 8.91 -0.21 -7.13
C SER A 47 7.53 0.03 -7.73
N MET A 48 6.51 0.24 -6.89
CA MET A 48 5.10 0.32 -7.30
C MET A 48 4.60 1.75 -7.58
N GLN A 49 5.36 2.79 -7.25
CA GLN A 49 4.94 4.18 -7.44
C GLN A 49 4.78 4.59 -8.92
N ALA A 50 5.28 3.81 -9.85
CA ALA A 50 5.03 4.03 -11.27
C ALA A 50 3.53 3.96 -11.68
N ILE A 51 2.66 3.44 -10.82
CA ILE A 51 1.21 3.37 -11.09
C ILE A 51 0.52 4.73 -10.85
N TYR A 52 1.07 5.56 -9.96
CA TYR A 52 0.56 6.89 -9.64
C TYR A 52 1.38 8.01 -10.30
N ALA A 53 1.88 7.76 -11.49
CA ALA A 53 2.98 8.41 -12.19
C ALA A 53 2.75 9.84 -12.72
N ASP A 54 2.08 10.69 -11.98
CA ASP A 54 2.27 12.14 -12.08
C ASP A 54 3.30 12.66 -11.05
N THR A 55 3.96 11.77 -10.33
CA THR A 55 4.90 12.08 -9.24
C THR A 55 6.22 11.35 -9.43
N VAL A 56 7.24 11.85 -8.77
CA VAL A 56 8.64 11.40 -8.71
C VAL A 56 8.78 9.86 -8.71
N SER A 57 9.61 9.31 -9.56
CA SER A 57 9.84 7.86 -9.62
C SER A 57 10.50 7.36 -8.34
N GLY A 58 10.24 6.10 -7.97
CA GLY A 58 10.87 5.49 -6.78
C GLY A 58 12.41 5.52 -6.83
N ARG A 59 13.01 5.55 -8.04
CA ARG A 59 14.44 5.73 -8.23
C ARG A 59 14.89 7.13 -7.81
N GLU A 60 14.18 8.17 -8.24
CA GLU A 60 14.48 9.56 -7.88
C GLU A 60 14.33 9.78 -6.37
N LEU A 61 13.36 9.13 -5.71
CA LEU A 61 13.25 9.18 -4.24
C LEU A 61 14.47 8.57 -3.55
N VAL A 62 14.98 7.44 -4.05
CA VAL A 62 16.18 6.81 -3.52
C VAL A 62 17.41 7.69 -3.76
N GLU A 63 17.57 8.26 -4.97
CA GLU A 63 18.63 9.17 -5.32
C GLU A 63 18.61 10.42 -4.40
N LYS A 64 17.43 10.96 -4.15
CA LYS A 64 17.24 12.08 -3.22
C LYS A 64 17.65 11.74 -1.79
N LEU A 65 17.33 10.54 -1.30
CA LEU A 65 17.77 10.09 0.02
C LEU A 65 19.30 9.90 0.07
N GLU A 66 19.92 9.45 -1.04
CA GLU A 66 21.37 9.30 -1.17
C GLU A 66 22.14 10.64 -1.09
N GLU A 67 21.48 11.77 -1.42
CA GLU A 67 22.05 13.11 -1.23
C GLU A 67 22.22 13.46 0.26
N HIS A 68 21.38 12.92 1.12
CA HIS A 68 21.40 13.19 2.57
C HIS A 68 22.21 12.18 3.39
N ALA A 69 22.29 10.94 2.92
CA ALA A 69 22.93 9.87 3.68
C ALA A 69 23.41 8.71 2.81
N SER A 70 24.47 8.04 3.24
CA SER A 70 24.87 6.73 2.71
C SER A 70 24.18 5.63 3.51
N PHE A 71 23.55 4.67 2.84
CA PHE A 71 22.79 3.59 3.50
C PHE A 71 22.88 2.28 2.73
N ILE A 72 22.54 1.19 3.40
CA ILE A 72 22.46 -0.14 2.79
C ILE A 72 21.00 -0.43 2.46
N ARG A 73 20.75 -0.95 1.26
CA ARG A 73 19.43 -1.36 0.82
C ARG A 73 19.24 -2.86 0.93
N PHE A 74 18.11 -3.26 1.50
CA PHE A 74 17.66 -4.63 1.54
C PHE A 74 16.32 -4.75 0.81
N LYS A 75 16.18 -5.76 -0.02
CA LYS A 75 14.92 -6.05 -0.70
C LYS A 75 14.21 -7.20 0.00
N LEU A 76 12.97 -6.96 0.44
CA LEU A 76 12.09 -8.01 0.89
C LEU A 76 11.44 -8.66 -0.33
N THR A 77 11.65 -9.96 -0.50
CA THR A 77 11.22 -10.70 -1.71
C THR A 77 10.11 -11.70 -1.45
N ILE A 78 9.73 -11.88 -0.19
CA ILE A 78 8.71 -12.86 0.21
C ILE A 78 7.39 -12.12 0.45
N ASN A 79 6.35 -12.50 -0.28
CA ASN A 79 5.01 -12.00 -0.02
C ASN A 79 4.35 -12.79 1.12
N CYS A 80 4.04 -12.09 2.21
CA CYS A 80 3.40 -12.65 3.40
C CYS A 80 1.92 -12.25 3.52
N ARG A 81 1.40 -11.42 2.63
CA ARG A 81 0.06 -10.80 2.74
C ARG A 81 -0.97 -11.44 1.80
N ASN A 82 -0.63 -11.52 0.52
CA ASN A 82 -1.57 -11.90 -0.52
C ASN A 82 -1.50 -13.39 -0.85
N THR A 83 -2.65 -13.97 -1.24
CA THR A 83 -2.70 -15.32 -1.79
C THR A 83 -2.03 -15.36 -3.18
N ARG A 84 -1.69 -16.54 -3.63
CA ARG A 84 -1.10 -16.75 -4.97
C ARG A 84 -2.00 -16.23 -6.08
N GLN A 85 -3.31 -16.41 -5.94
CA GLN A 85 -4.30 -15.98 -6.92
C GLN A 85 -4.33 -14.46 -7.04
N ILE A 86 -4.31 -13.74 -5.91
CA ILE A 86 -4.25 -12.27 -5.90
C ILE A 86 -2.94 -11.78 -6.52
N CYS A 87 -1.79 -12.39 -6.16
CA CYS A 87 -0.49 -12.00 -6.73
C CYS A 87 -0.47 -12.18 -8.26
N LYS A 88 -0.99 -13.32 -8.74
CA LYS A 88 -1.06 -13.58 -10.18
C LYS A 88 -1.95 -12.59 -10.89
N GLU A 89 -3.06 -12.22 -10.27
CA GLU A 89 -3.99 -11.24 -10.84
C GLU A 89 -3.39 -9.84 -10.90
N ILE A 90 -2.69 -9.42 -9.85
CA ILE A 90 -1.94 -8.16 -9.86
C ILE A 90 -0.94 -8.14 -11.03
N GLU A 91 -0.20 -9.22 -11.23
CA GLU A 91 0.76 -9.33 -12.35
C GLU A 91 0.06 -9.19 -13.71
N ILE A 92 -1.07 -9.85 -13.89
CA ILE A 92 -1.86 -9.79 -15.14
C ILE A 92 -2.38 -8.38 -15.42
N VAL A 93 -2.93 -7.73 -14.39
CA VAL A 93 -3.59 -6.42 -14.54
C VAL A 93 -2.58 -5.28 -14.65
N THR A 94 -1.49 -5.34 -13.89
CA THR A 94 -0.53 -4.24 -13.80
C THR A 94 0.74 -4.44 -14.62
N GLY A 95 1.05 -5.66 -15.01
CA GLY A 95 2.31 -6.03 -15.64
C GLY A 95 3.50 -6.07 -14.67
N PHE A 96 3.28 -5.79 -13.36
CA PHE A 96 4.34 -5.90 -12.36
C PHE A 96 4.52 -7.35 -11.94
N LYS A 97 5.76 -7.82 -11.97
CA LYS A 97 6.06 -9.17 -11.50
C LYS A 97 5.80 -9.29 -10.01
N ALA A 98 4.93 -10.22 -9.65
CA ALA A 98 4.73 -10.59 -8.26
C ALA A 98 6.04 -11.16 -7.66
N PRO A 99 6.25 -11.04 -6.33
CA PRO A 99 7.35 -11.71 -5.66
C PRO A 99 7.33 -13.20 -5.96
N ASN A 100 8.47 -13.78 -6.32
CA ASN A 100 8.57 -15.19 -6.71
C ASN A 100 8.31 -16.15 -5.54
N GLU A 101 8.52 -15.68 -4.31
CA GLU A 101 8.35 -16.47 -3.11
C GLU A 101 7.11 -16.02 -2.34
N LEU A 102 6.23 -16.96 -2.07
CA LEU A 102 5.04 -16.79 -1.25
C LEU A 102 5.25 -17.55 0.06
N TRP A 103 5.24 -16.82 1.17
CA TRP A 103 5.25 -17.43 2.49
C TRP A 103 3.93 -18.11 2.82
N THR A 104 2.83 -17.54 2.33
CA THR A 104 1.50 -18.11 2.58
C THR A 104 1.30 -19.35 1.70
N ARG A 105 1.14 -20.49 2.34
CA ARG A 105 0.75 -21.76 1.69
C ARG A 105 -0.76 -21.83 1.43
N VAL A 106 -1.50 -20.79 1.82
CA VAL A 106 -2.95 -20.75 1.67
C VAL A 106 -3.28 -20.25 0.26
N ASP A 107 -3.81 -21.15 -0.54
CA ASP A 107 -4.44 -20.78 -1.78
C ASP A 107 -5.81 -20.16 -1.49
N GLY A 108 -6.08 -18.99 -2.04
CA GLY A 108 -7.38 -18.35 -1.97
C GLY A 108 -8.27 -18.76 -3.14
N PRO A 109 -9.53 -18.36 -3.13
CA PRO A 109 -10.39 -18.50 -4.31
C PRO A 109 -9.81 -17.67 -5.47
N PRO A 110 -10.14 -18.04 -6.73
CA PRO A 110 -9.76 -17.23 -7.87
C PRO A 110 -10.41 -15.85 -7.80
N VAL A 111 -9.71 -14.84 -8.31
CA VAL A 111 -10.27 -13.49 -8.46
C VAL A 111 -11.43 -13.56 -9.43
N GLN A 112 -12.55 -12.94 -9.10
CA GLN A 112 -13.76 -12.90 -9.91
C GLN A 112 -14.01 -11.49 -10.44
N TYR A 113 -14.31 -11.40 -11.72
CA TYR A 113 -14.73 -10.17 -12.37
C TYR A 113 -16.23 -10.19 -12.57
N ILE A 114 -16.90 -9.15 -12.08
CA ILE A 114 -18.35 -8.97 -12.26
C ILE A 114 -18.54 -7.68 -13.06
N THR A 115 -19.17 -7.78 -14.19
CA THR A 115 -19.42 -6.65 -15.09
C THR A 115 -20.86 -6.15 -14.95
N TRP A 116 -21.05 -4.86 -15.15
CA TRP A 116 -22.35 -4.21 -15.13
C TRP A 116 -22.41 -3.09 -16.17
N SER A 117 -23.64 -2.69 -16.54
CA SER A 117 -23.88 -1.63 -17.53
C SER A 117 -24.51 -0.36 -16.93
N SER A 118 -24.90 -0.38 -15.65
CA SER A 118 -25.53 0.75 -14.96
C SER A 118 -25.26 0.70 -13.45
N MET A 119 -25.44 1.82 -12.75
CA MET A 119 -25.29 1.86 -11.28
C MET A 119 -26.29 0.93 -10.58
N SER A 120 -27.53 0.87 -11.05
CA SER A 120 -28.52 -0.08 -10.50
C SER A 120 -28.14 -1.54 -10.75
N GLY A 121 -27.53 -1.83 -11.90
CA GLY A 121 -26.95 -3.13 -12.18
C GLY A 121 -25.79 -3.45 -11.23
N GLN A 122 -24.90 -2.51 -11.01
CA GLN A 122 -23.80 -2.66 -10.06
C GLN A 122 -24.29 -2.94 -8.64
N CYS A 123 -25.32 -2.19 -8.18
CA CYS A 123 -25.91 -2.39 -6.86
C CYS A 123 -26.48 -3.79 -6.71
N ARG A 124 -27.24 -4.26 -7.71
CA ARG A 124 -27.82 -5.60 -7.71
C ARG A 124 -26.75 -6.70 -7.65
N GLU A 125 -25.70 -6.60 -8.47
CA GLU A 125 -24.61 -7.58 -8.48
C GLU A 125 -23.81 -7.56 -7.15
N LEU A 126 -23.56 -6.36 -6.59
CA LEU A 126 -22.91 -6.24 -5.30
C LEU A 126 -23.76 -6.86 -4.19
N LYS A 127 -25.08 -6.58 -4.16
CA LYS A 127 -25.99 -7.18 -3.18
C LYS A 127 -26.01 -8.70 -3.30
N ALA A 128 -26.14 -9.23 -4.51
CA ALA A 128 -26.11 -10.68 -4.75
C ALA A 128 -24.79 -11.33 -4.32
N LEU A 129 -23.67 -10.62 -4.47
CA LEU A 129 -22.37 -11.08 -3.97
C LEU A 129 -22.34 -11.12 -2.44
N LEU A 130 -22.80 -10.06 -1.77
CA LEU A 130 -22.86 -9.99 -0.31
C LEU A 130 -23.76 -11.06 0.28
N ASP A 131 -24.97 -11.24 -0.27
CA ASP A 131 -25.92 -12.29 0.13
C ASP A 131 -25.30 -13.70 0.02
N ARG A 132 -24.47 -13.92 -1.00
CA ARG A 132 -23.77 -15.20 -1.19
C ARG A 132 -22.61 -15.39 -0.20
N LEU A 133 -21.98 -14.30 0.24
CA LEU A 133 -20.85 -14.37 1.19
C LEU A 133 -21.31 -14.48 2.64
N GLU A 134 -22.42 -13.87 3.00
CA GLU A 134 -22.95 -13.78 4.38
C GLU A 134 -22.98 -15.13 5.12
N PRO A 135 -23.40 -16.25 4.53
CA PRO A 135 -23.37 -17.55 5.21
C PRO A 135 -21.98 -18.08 5.53
N HIS A 136 -20.94 -17.53 4.91
CA HIS A 136 -19.57 -18.07 4.96
C HIS A 136 -18.55 -17.09 5.58
N VAL A 137 -18.84 -15.80 5.52
CA VAL A 137 -17.94 -14.73 5.94
C VAL A 137 -18.72 -13.71 6.75
N SER A 138 -18.29 -13.47 7.97
CA SER A 138 -18.86 -12.47 8.85
C SER A 138 -18.70 -11.06 8.25
N PRO A 139 -19.71 -10.18 8.28
CA PRO A 139 -19.69 -8.88 7.59
C PRO A 139 -18.50 -8.01 7.95
N GLU A 140 -18.02 -8.05 9.20
CA GLU A 140 -16.85 -7.30 9.65
C GLU A 140 -15.53 -7.75 8.99
N LYS A 141 -15.53 -8.88 8.29
CA LYS A 141 -14.39 -9.38 7.51
C LYS A 141 -14.49 -9.05 6.02
N ILE A 142 -15.56 -8.36 5.61
CA ILE A 142 -15.78 -7.95 4.23
C ILE A 142 -15.44 -6.47 4.11
N THR A 143 -14.52 -6.13 3.20
CA THR A 143 -14.18 -4.75 2.91
C THR A 143 -14.54 -4.43 1.45
N ILE A 144 -15.33 -3.39 1.26
CA ILE A 144 -15.67 -2.86 -0.06
C ILE A 144 -14.79 -1.63 -0.32
N LEU A 145 -13.99 -1.69 -1.38
CA LEU A 145 -13.17 -0.56 -1.82
C LEU A 145 -13.81 0.11 -3.03
N SER A 146 -13.79 1.44 -3.05
CA SER A 146 -14.29 2.25 -4.15
C SER A 146 -13.35 3.43 -4.40
N PRO A 147 -13.10 3.82 -5.66
CA PRO A 147 -12.39 5.07 -5.97
C PRO A 147 -13.26 6.31 -5.69
N ARG A 148 -14.53 6.13 -5.40
CA ARG A 148 -15.49 7.20 -5.09
C ARG A 148 -15.77 7.25 -3.59
N LYS A 149 -16.18 8.39 -3.08
CA LYS A 149 -16.70 8.53 -1.73
C LYS A 149 -17.95 7.67 -1.55
N ARG A 150 -18.28 7.30 -0.30
CA ARG A 150 -19.41 6.43 0.01
C ARG A 150 -20.73 6.95 -0.59
N GLU A 151 -21.00 8.24 -0.42
CA GLU A 151 -22.20 8.91 -0.92
C GLU A 151 -22.34 8.90 -2.45
N ASP A 152 -21.20 8.86 -3.18
CA ASP A 152 -21.15 8.86 -4.64
C ASP A 152 -20.96 7.44 -5.21
N SER A 153 -20.90 6.44 -4.36
CA SER A 153 -20.68 5.04 -4.75
C SER A 153 -21.96 4.23 -4.64
N VAL A 154 -21.97 3.09 -5.30
CA VAL A 154 -23.09 2.13 -5.24
C VAL A 154 -23.38 1.63 -3.82
N VAL A 155 -22.43 1.75 -2.90
CA VAL A 155 -22.60 1.33 -1.50
C VAL A 155 -23.69 2.14 -0.80
N SER A 156 -23.88 3.43 -1.14
CA SER A 156 -24.97 4.24 -0.60
C SER A 156 -26.37 3.72 -0.97
N MET A 157 -26.48 2.90 -2.02
CA MET A 157 -27.75 2.30 -2.48
C MET A 157 -28.05 0.97 -1.79
N LEU A 158 -27.14 0.43 -0.98
CA LEU A 158 -27.35 -0.82 -0.24
C LEU A 158 -28.12 -0.61 1.07
N ASP A 159 -28.11 0.63 1.60
CA ASP A 159 -28.73 0.99 2.88
C ASP A 159 -30.26 1.23 2.77
N GLY A 160 -30.91 0.90 1.63
CA GLY A 160 -32.33 1.11 1.33
C GLY A 160 -33.16 -0.15 1.37
#